data_c430caadb6254d5990af88bd719e3cba
#
_entry.id   c430caadb6254d5990af88bd719e3cba
#
_cell.length_a   1.000
_cell.length_b   1.000
_cell.length_c   1.000
_cell.angle_alpha   90.00
_cell.angle_beta   90.00
_cell.angle_gamma   90.00
#
_symmetry.space_group_name_H-M   'P 1'
#
loop_
_entity.id
_entity.type
_entity.pdbx_description
1 polymer ?
#
loop_
_entity_poly.entity_id
_entity_poly.type
_entity_poly.pdbx_seq_one_letter_code
_entity_poly.pdbx_strand_id
1 'polypeptide(L)'
;MSVLSYLTNLSSQLVLSTEERISIGVSLGFLKTKLSNWSHSSDILEQEVFGSYDRDTILPRKYDEGSDVDYMIVFKNPNQLQPETFRTWLKKFAEDKYTRSEIYPDYPTTVLELSHIKFELVPAIKPYWGSYMIPANTTIFSKWQYTDPFTLKNTITEANKINHNVRPLIRLMKYWNVLNGKPYASFELEQKIANMPFW
;
A
#
# COMPACT_ATOMS: atom_id res chain seq x y z
N MET A 1 -4.33 -34.51 10.86
CA MET A 1 -3.54 -33.42 10.26
C MET A 1 -2.68 -32.80 11.37
N SER A 2 -1.38 -32.62 11.17
CA SER A 2 -0.54 -31.94 12.17
C SER A 2 -0.77 -30.44 12.16
N VAL A 3 -0.45 -29.74 13.25
CA VAL A 3 -0.52 -28.26 13.30
C VAL A 3 0.32 -27.63 12.19
N LEU A 4 1.52 -28.15 11.94
CA LEU A 4 2.37 -27.65 10.87
C LEU A 4 1.72 -27.80 9.49
N SER A 5 1.13 -28.97 9.18
CA SER A 5 0.43 -29.20 7.91
C SER A 5 -0.76 -28.24 7.74
N TYR A 6 -1.49 -27.97 8.82
CA TYR A 6 -2.59 -27.02 8.81
C TYR A 6 -2.10 -25.59 8.51
N LEU A 7 -1.07 -25.10 9.21
CA LEU A 7 -0.51 -23.77 9.02
C LEU A 7 0.10 -23.61 7.62
N THR A 8 0.78 -24.63 7.10
CA THR A 8 1.33 -24.61 5.74
C THR A 8 0.20 -24.50 4.70
N ASN A 9 -0.86 -25.27 4.84
CA ASN A 9 -2.02 -25.20 3.94
C ASN A 9 -2.70 -23.81 4.03
N LEU A 10 -2.96 -23.33 5.25
CA LEU A 10 -3.55 -22.02 5.46
C LEU A 10 -2.69 -20.92 4.84
N SER A 11 -1.38 -20.93 5.07
CA SER A 11 -0.49 -19.91 4.52
C SER A 11 -0.49 -19.84 2.99
N SER A 12 -0.68 -20.98 2.32
CA SER A 12 -0.80 -21.03 0.85
C SER A 12 -2.11 -20.41 0.34
N GLN A 13 -3.19 -20.49 1.11
CA GLN A 13 -4.46 -19.87 0.78
C GLN A 13 -4.47 -18.35 1.01
N LEU A 14 -3.57 -17.84 1.84
CA LEU A 14 -3.40 -16.41 2.16
C LEU A 14 -2.56 -15.66 1.10
N VAL A 15 -2.27 -16.27 -0.01
CA VAL A 15 -1.59 -15.65 -1.16
C VAL A 15 -2.64 -15.22 -2.18
N LEU A 16 -2.44 -14.06 -2.81
CA LEU A 16 -3.27 -13.65 -3.95
C LEU A 16 -3.21 -14.71 -5.05
N SER A 17 -4.36 -15.08 -5.59
CA SER A 17 -4.43 -15.94 -6.77
C SER A 17 -3.82 -15.26 -8.01
N THR A 18 -3.55 -16.03 -9.04
CA THR A 18 -3.06 -15.50 -10.33
C THR A 18 -4.08 -14.53 -10.92
N GLU A 19 -5.36 -14.83 -10.83
CA GLU A 19 -6.46 -14.01 -11.35
C GLU A 19 -6.55 -12.68 -10.59
N GLU A 20 -6.43 -12.70 -9.24
CA GLU A 20 -6.40 -11.48 -8.42
C GLU A 20 -5.20 -10.60 -8.80
N ARG A 21 -4.02 -11.19 -8.95
CA ARG A 21 -2.80 -10.46 -9.36
C ARG A 21 -2.95 -9.82 -10.74
N ILE A 22 -3.49 -10.55 -11.71
CA ILE A 22 -3.75 -10.05 -13.06
C ILE A 22 -4.75 -8.88 -12.99
N SER A 23 -5.86 -9.05 -12.29
CA SER A 23 -6.90 -8.04 -12.15
C SER A 23 -6.38 -6.74 -11.51
N ILE A 24 -5.60 -6.87 -10.43
CA ILE A 24 -4.93 -5.73 -9.78
C ILE A 24 -3.93 -5.08 -10.76
N GLY A 25 -3.11 -5.87 -11.45
CA GLY A 25 -2.13 -5.38 -12.43
C GLY A 25 -2.78 -4.60 -13.58
N VAL A 26 -3.90 -5.07 -14.10
CA VAL A 26 -4.68 -4.37 -15.13
C VAL A 26 -5.19 -3.03 -14.59
N SER A 27 -5.74 -3.02 -13.38
CA SER A 27 -6.23 -1.78 -12.74
C SER A 27 -5.12 -0.78 -12.47
N LEU A 28 -3.94 -1.24 -12.03
CA LEU A 28 -2.74 -0.40 -11.90
C LEU A 28 -2.31 0.21 -13.25
N GLY A 29 -2.34 -0.57 -14.33
CA GLY A 29 -2.06 -0.08 -15.69
C GLY A 29 -3.02 1.03 -16.11
N PHE A 30 -4.32 0.86 -15.86
CA PHE A 30 -5.32 1.90 -16.14
C PHE A 30 -5.14 3.13 -15.26
N LEU A 31 -4.85 2.97 -13.97
CA LEU A 31 -4.59 4.08 -13.06
C LEU A 31 -3.39 4.91 -13.54
N LYS A 32 -2.29 4.24 -13.87
CA LYS A 32 -1.08 4.87 -14.42
C LYS A 32 -1.36 5.64 -15.70
N THR A 33 -2.10 5.03 -16.63
CA THR A 33 -2.47 5.68 -17.91
C THR A 33 -3.36 6.91 -17.68
N LYS A 34 -4.35 6.82 -16.78
CA LYS A 34 -5.24 7.95 -16.46
C LYS A 34 -4.48 9.10 -15.81
N LEU A 35 -3.53 8.82 -14.91
CA LEU A 35 -2.65 9.84 -14.31
C LEU A 35 -1.75 10.50 -15.35
N SER A 36 -1.20 9.72 -16.30
CA SER A 36 -0.37 10.27 -17.39
C SER A 36 -1.15 11.16 -18.36
N ASN A 37 -2.47 11.00 -18.45
CA ASN A 37 -3.37 11.81 -19.27
C ASN A 37 -4.17 12.84 -18.47
N TRP A 38 -3.77 13.12 -17.25
CA TRP A 38 -4.43 14.08 -16.37
C TRP A 38 -3.86 15.49 -16.54
N SER A 39 -4.64 16.52 -16.23
CA SER A 39 -4.21 17.93 -16.34
C SER A 39 -2.97 18.27 -15.51
N HIS A 40 -2.74 17.55 -14.41
CA HIS A 40 -1.55 17.68 -13.55
C HIS A 40 -0.46 16.65 -13.87
N SER A 41 -0.53 15.96 -15.00
CA SER A 41 0.49 14.94 -15.36
C SER A 41 1.91 15.51 -15.44
N SER A 42 2.05 16.78 -15.86
CA SER A 42 3.34 17.47 -15.90
C SER A 42 3.93 17.77 -14.51
N ASP A 43 3.09 17.74 -13.47
CA ASP A 43 3.51 17.95 -12.08
C ASP A 43 3.94 16.64 -11.41
N ILE A 44 3.64 15.48 -12.01
CA ILE A 44 4.01 14.16 -11.49
C ILE A 44 5.47 13.87 -11.87
N LEU A 45 6.28 13.49 -10.89
CA LEU A 45 7.66 13.04 -11.06
C LEU A 45 7.75 11.52 -11.18
N GLU A 46 7.09 10.82 -10.25
CA GLU A 46 7.19 9.37 -10.09
C GLU A 46 5.83 8.81 -9.69
N GLN A 47 5.61 7.53 -10.01
CA GLN A 47 4.42 6.78 -9.62
C GLN A 47 4.88 5.41 -9.15
N GLU A 48 4.68 5.08 -7.87
CA GLU A 48 5.23 3.90 -7.25
C GLU A 48 4.16 3.09 -6.51
N VAL A 49 4.17 1.78 -6.72
CA VAL A 49 3.46 0.83 -5.86
C VAL A 49 4.33 0.56 -4.65
N PHE A 50 3.75 0.58 -3.47
CA PHE A 50 4.45 0.25 -2.23
C PHE A 50 3.52 -0.53 -1.29
N GLY A 51 3.85 -0.59 0.00
CA GLY A 51 2.97 -1.23 0.96
C GLY A 51 2.95 -2.76 0.87
N SER A 52 1.88 -3.35 1.36
CA SER A 52 1.77 -4.80 1.54
C SER A 52 1.70 -5.57 0.21
N TYR A 53 1.12 -4.98 -0.83
CA TYR A 53 1.08 -5.58 -2.16
C TYR A 53 2.48 -5.72 -2.76
N ASP A 54 3.28 -4.65 -2.72
CA ASP A 54 4.64 -4.63 -3.24
C ASP A 54 5.61 -5.53 -2.45
N ARG A 55 5.33 -5.74 -1.14
CA ARG A 55 6.09 -6.65 -0.27
C ARG A 55 5.69 -8.12 -0.41
N ASP A 56 4.64 -8.42 -1.18
CA ASP A 56 4.04 -9.76 -1.28
C ASP A 56 3.54 -10.29 0.08
N THR A 57 2.96 -9.40 0.88
CA THR A 57 2.40 -9.69 2.21
C THR A 57 0.92 -9.30 2.33
N ILE A 58 0.32 -8.80 1.27
CA ILE A 58 -1.12 -8.51 1.18
C ILE A 58 -1.93 -9.80 1.33
N LEU A 59 -3.08 -9.72 2.00
CA LEU A 59 -4.06 -10.80 2.05
C LEU A 59 -5.08 -10.67 0.92
N PRO A 60 -5.61 -11.79 0.37
CA PRO A 60 -6.78 -11.74 -0.50
C PRO A 60 -7.98 -11.12 0.23
N ARG A 61 -8.83 -10.37 -0.48
CA ARG A 61 -9.99 -9.68 0.13
C ARG A 61 -10.98 -10.62 0.81
N LYS A 62 -11.06 -11.87 0.42
CA LYS A 62 -11.86 -12.90 1.11
C LYS A 62 -11.39 -13.20 2.55
N TYR A 63 -10.14 -12.83 2.89
CA TYR A 63 -9.55 -12.99 4.23
C TYR A 63 -9.37 -11.65 4.96
N ASP A 64 -9.27 -10.55 4.23
CA ASP A 64 -9.26 -9.19 4.75
C ASP A 64 -9.93 -8.24 3.75
N GLU A 65 -11.20 -7.91 3.96
CA GLU A 65 -11.95 -6.97 3.12
C GLU A 65 -11.27 -5.60 3.02
N GLY A 66 -10.50 -5.24 4.03
CA GLY A 66 -9.72 -4.01 4.08
C GLY A 66 -8.42 -4.03 3.26
N SER A 67 -8.08 -5.15 2.60
CA SER A 67 -6.87 -5.21 1.78
C SER A 67 -6.88 -4.20 0.64
N ASP A 68 -5.77 -3.50 0.51
CA ASP A 68 -5.55 -2.36 -0.38
C ASP A 68 -4.23 -2.46 -1.13
N VAL A 69 -4.10 -1.61 -2.14
CA VAL A 69 -2.85 -1.37 -2.84
C VAL A 69 -2.45 0.09 -2.62
N ASP A 70 -1.38 0.29 -1.90
CA ASP A 70 -0.78 1.60 -1.69
C ASP A 70 -0.13 2.09 -2.99
N TYR A 71 -0.56 3.24 -3.48
CA TYR A 71 -0.05 3.84 -4.70
C TYR A 71 0.40 5.27 -4.46
N MET A 72 1.70 5.47 -4.50
CA MET A 72 2.32 6.78 -4.25
C MET A 72 2.44 7.56 -5.56
N ILE A 73 1.95 8.80 -5.56
CA ILE A 73 2.09 9.76 -6.64
C ILE A 73 3.00 10.88 -6.16
N VAL A 74 4.20 10.93 -6.69
CA VAL A 74 5.24 11.90 -6.30
C VAL A 74 5.11 13.13 -7.18
N PHE A 75 4.86 14.28 -6.57
CA PHE A 75 4.69 15.55 -7.24
C PHE A 75 5.92 16.46 -7.14
N LYS A 76 6.10 17.29 -8.15
CA LYS A 76 6.93 18.48 -8.05
C LYS A 76 6.28 19.46 -7.07
N ASN A 77 7.09 20.07 -6.21
CA ASN A 77 6.55 21.06 -5.27
C ASN A 77 7.44 22.33 -5.21
N PRO A 78 7.67 23.02 -6.35
CA PRO A 78 8.52 24.22 -6.38
C PRO A 78 7.91 25.37 -5.57
N ASN A 79 6.59 25.42 -5.42
CA ASN A 79 5.86 26.46 -4.72
C ASN A 79 5.58 26.14 -3.25
N GLN A 80 6.17 25.09 -2.71
CA GLN A 80 6.00 24.65 -1.32
C GLN A 80 4.53 24.49 -0.89
N LEU A 81 3.71 23.95 -1.79
CA LEU A 81 2.28 23.68 -1.53
C LEU A 81 2.13 22.70 -0.36
N GLN A 82 1.04 22.86 0.37
CA GLN A 82 0.71 22.01 1.50
C GLN A 82 0.17 20.64 1.03
N PRO A 83 0.33 19.59 1.85
CA PRO A 83 -0.16 18.24 1.53
C PRO A 83 -1.62 18.19 1.09
N GLU A 84 -2.48 19.01 1.72
CA GLU A 84 -3.91 19.06 1.43
C GLU A 84 -4.24 19.47 -0.03
N THR A 85 -3.38 20.30 -0.64
CA THR A 85 -3.54 20.66 -2.06
C THR A 85 -3.44 19.41 -2.95
N PHE A 86 -2.42 18.58 -2.71
CA PHE A 86 -2.21 17.37 -3.50
C PHE A 86 -3.27 16.30 -3.22
N ARG A 87 -3.74 16.19 -1.97
CA ARG A 87 -4.86 15.32 -1.63
C ARG A 87 -6.13 15.75 -2.36
N THR A 88 -6.42 17.06 -2.38
CA THR A 88 -7.56 17.62 -3.13
C THR A 88 -7.43 17.34 -4.63
N TRP A 89 -6.24 17.45 -5.19
CA TRP A 89 -5.99 17.11 -6.58
C TRP A 89 -6.27 15.63 -6.86
N LEU A 90 -5.74 14.73 -6.04
CA LEU A 90 -5.95 13.28 -6.22
C LEU A 90 -7.41 12.88 -6.03
N LYS A 91 -8.12 13.51 -5.08
CA LYS A 91 -9.55 13.30 -4.92
C LYS A 91 -10.33 13.71 -6.19
N LYS A 92 -10.10 14.92 -6.70
CA LYS A 92 -10.72 15.38 -7.96
C LYS A 92 -10.38 14.48 -9.13
N PHE A 93 -9.10 14.07 -9.25
CA PHE A 93 -8.69 13.11 -10.28
C PHE A 93 -9.51 11.81 -10.20
N ALA A 94 -9.64 11.24 -9.00
CA ALA A 94 -10.37 10.00 -8.81
C ALA A 94 -11.86 10.19 -9.16
N GLU A 95 -12.51 11.25 -8.67
CA GLU A 95 -13.91 11.57 -8.96
C GLU A 95 -14.15 11.77 -10.46
N ASP A 96 -13.26 12.45 -11.16
CA ASP A 96 -13.39 12.72 -12.61
C ASP A 96 -13.16 11.47 -13.47
N LYS A 97 -12.24 10.58 -13.07
CA LYS A 97 -11.81 9.45 -13.89
C LYS A 97 -12.48 8.12 -13.52
N TYR A 98 -13.11 8.04 -12.36
CA TYR A 98 -13.74 6.83 -11.82
C TYR A 98 -15.19 7.10 -11.34
N THR A 99 -16.02 7.64 -12.22
CA THR A 99 -17.40 8.11 -11.95
C THR A 99 -18.36 7.03 -11.42
N ARG A 100 -17.96 5.74 -11.47
CA ARG A 100 -18.78 4.61 -11.00
C ARG A 100 -18.16 3.92 -9.76
N SER A 101 -17.09 4.48 -9.24
CA SER A 101 -16.38 3.95 -8.08
C SER A 101 -16.64 4.82 -6.87
N GLU A 102 -16.59 4.23 -5.70
CA GLU A 102 -16.63 4.97 -4.46
C GLU A 102 -15.28 5.63 -4.20
N ILE A 103 -15.30 6.92 -3.87
CA ILE A 103 -14.11 7.70 -3.57
C ILE A 103 -14.34 8.44 -2.26
N TYR A 104 -13.47 8.18 -1.30
CA TYR A 104 -13.57 8.81 0.02
C TYR A 104 -12.17 9.14 0.59
N PRO A 105 -12.09 10.13 1.48
CA PRO A 105 -10.85 10.42 2.19
C PRO A 105 -10.64 9.37 3.28
N ASP A 106 -9.43 8.83 3.33
CA ASP A 106 -8.93 8.09 4.49
C ASP A 106 -7.55 8.67 4.83
N TYR A 107 -7.56 9.59 5.80
CA TYR A 107 -6.36 10.40 6.06
C TYR A 107 -5.15 9.52 6.39
N PRO A 108 -3.98 9.72 5.75
CA PRO A 108 -3.58 10.84 4.88
C PRO A 108 -3.82 10.62 3.37
N THR A 109 -4.55 9.60 2.97
CA THR A 109 -4.73 9.15 1.58
C THR A 109 -6.06 9.60 0.97
N THR A 110 -6.25 9.31 -0.31
CA THR A 110 -7.54 9.28 -0.98
C THR A 110 -7.79 7.84 -1.43
N VAL A 111 -8.90 7.26 -0.98
CA VAL A 111 -9.28 5.90 -1.35
C VAL A 111 -10.09 5.89 -2.63
N LEU A 112 -9.69 5.04 -3.57
CA LEU A 112 -10.44 4.65 -4.76
C LEU A 112 -10.87 3.20 -4.62
N GLU A 113 -12.13 2.96 -4.31
CA GLU A 113 -12.71 1.63 -4.13
C GLU A 113 -13.15 1.06 -5.47
N LEU A 114 -12.50 -0.02 -5.91
CA LEU A 114 -12.94 -0.83 -7.05
C LEU A 114 -13.60 -2.12 -6.54
N SER A 115 -14.39 -2.78 -7.38
CA SER A 115 -15.13 -3.98 -7.00
C SER A 115 -14.25 -5.14 -6.47
N HIS A 116 -13.00 -5.22 -6.92
CA HIS A 116 -12.09 -6.33 -6.60
C HIS A 116 -10.90 -5.91 -5.71
N ILE A 117 -10.60 -4.61 -5.61
CA ILE A 117 -9.52 -4.06 -4.78
C ILE A 117 -9.75 -2.57 -4.54
N LYS A 118 -9.23 -2.02 -3.47
CA LYS A 118 -9.11 -0.60 -3.26
C LYS A 118 -7.68 -0.12 -3.48
N PHE A 119 -7.55 1.10 -3.98
CA PHE A 119 -6.27 1.81 -4.05
C PHE A 119 -6.24 2.94 -3.04
N GLU A 120 -5.19 3.04 -2.28
CA GLU A 120 -4.89 4.20 -1.47
C GLU A 120 -3.93 5.11 -2.24
N LEU A 121 -4.46 6.21 -2.74
CA LEU A 121 -3.68 7.20 -3.48
C LEU A 121 -2.97 8.11 -2.49
N VAL A 122 -1.66 7.97 -2.39
CA VAL A 122 -0.81 8.68 -1.44
C VAL A 122 -0.06 9.78 -2.17
N PRO A 123 -0.37 11.07 -1.94
CA PRO A 123 0.43 12.13 -2.49
C PRO A 123 1.79 12.18 -1.79
N ALA A 124 2.85 12.36 -2.56
CA ALA A 124 4.19 12.49 -2.03
C ALA A 124 4.95 13.62 -2.73
N ILE A 125 5.98 14.11 -2.08
CA ILE A 125 7.01 14.96 -2.68
C ILE A 125 8.37 14.34 -2.43
N LYS A 126 9.34 14.68 -3.29
CA LYS A 126 10.72 14.23 -3.16
C LYS A 126 11.60 15.44 -2.92
N PRO A 127 11.97 15.73 -1.66
CA PRO A 127 12.88 16.84 -1.38
C PRO A 127 14.26 16.55 -1.97
N TYR A 128 15.04 17.59 -2.17
CA TYR A 128 16.33 17.59 -2.90
C TYR A 128 17.34 16.51 -2.42
N TRP A 129 17.15 15.98 -1.21
CA TRP A 129 18.05 15.02 -0.54
C TRP A 129 17.64 13.55 -0.72
N GLY A 130 16.69 13.24 -1.60
CA GLY A 130 16.41 11.87 -2.03
C GLY A 130 15.42 11.06 -1.20
N SER A 131 14.90 11.56 -0.08
CA SER A 131 13.87 10.90 0.71
C SER A 131 12.49 11.32 0.26
N TYR A 132 11.49 10.43 0.38
CA TYR A 132 10.10 10.79 0.16
C TYR A 132 9.50 11.47 1.38
N MET A 133 8.58 12.37 1.13
CA MET A 133 7.71 12.94 2.16
C MET A 133 6.26 12.74 1.77
N ILE A 134 5.46 12.25 2.71
CA ILE A 134 4.01 12.07 2.58
C ILE A 134 3.29 12.96 3.61
N PRO A 135 1.98 13.19 3.48
CA PRO A 135 1.24 13.91 4.53
C PRO A 135 1.39 13.22 5.89
N ALA A 136 1.69 14.00 6.91
CA ALA A 136 1.77 13.48 8.28
C ALA A 136 0.37 13.10 8.77
N ASN A 137 0.26 12.01 9.52
CA ASN A 137 -1.01 11.57 10.10
C ASN A 137 -1.39 12.44 11.32
N THR A 138 -1.60 13.75 11.08
CA THR A 138 -2.05 14.70 12.11
C THR A 138 -3.20 15.53 11.56
N THR A 139 -4.25 15.68 12.34
CA THR A 139 -5.45 16.46 11.97
C THR A 139 -5.31 17.96 12.23
N ILE A 140 -4.30 18.37 12.99
CA ILE A 140 -4.20 19.76 13.50
C ILE A 140 -3.40 20.67 12.55
N PHE A 141 -2.37 20.14 11.87
CA PHE A 141 -1.61 20.87 10.88
C PHE A 141 -1.21 19.91 9.76
N SER A 142 -1.67 20.18 8.55
CA SER A 142 -1.25 19.44 7.36
C SER A 142 0.24 19.67 7.13
N LYS A 143 1.06 18.73 7.56
CA LYS A 143 2.53 18.76 7.43
C LYS A 143 3.01 17.57 6.61
N TRP A 144 4.17 17.73 6.04
CA TRP A 144 4.91 16.63 5.43
C TRP A 144 5.71 15.87 6.48
N GLN A 145 5.75 14.55 6.37
CA GLN A 145 6.64 13.69 7.16
C GLN A 145 7.49 12.82 6.24
N TYR A 146 8.71 12.55 6.65
CA TYR A 146 9.60 11.65 5.92
C TYR A 146 9.08 10.21 5.97
N THR A 147 9.25 9.51 4.85
CA THR A 147 8.98 8.09 4.72
C THR A 147 10.02 7.41 3.84
N ASP A 148 10.25 6.14 4.12
CA ASP A 148 10.99 5.25 3.24
C ASP A 148 10.12 4.01 2.95
N PRO A 149 9.41 4.00 1.83
CA PRO A 149 8.50 2.91 1.48
C PRO A 149 9.24 1.61 1.13
N PHE A 150 10.54 1.65 0.87
CA PHE A 150 11.29 0.50 0.35
C PHE A 150 12.15 -0.22 1.40
N THR A 151 12.51 0.43 2.50
CA THR A 151 13.34 -0.19 3.55
C THR A 151 12.71 -1.47 4.09
N LEU A 152 11.43 -1.46 4.45
CA LEU A 152 10.78 -2.68 4.97
C LEU A 152 10.69 -3.77 3.90
N LYS A 153 10.47 -3.42 2.61
CA LYS A 153 10.51 -4.37 1.50
C LYS A 153 11.85 -5.09 1.42
N ASN A 154 12.93 -4.33 1.50
CA ASN A 154 14.28 -4.89 1.47
C ASN A 154 14.52 -5.79 2.68
N THR A 155 14.17 -5.34 3.90
CA THR A 155 14.29 -6.14 5.12
C THR A 155 13.54 -7.47 5.02
N ILE A 156 12.26 -7.46 4.59
CA ILE A 156 11.46 -8.67 4.39
C ILE A 156 12.09 -9.56 3.32
N THR A 157 12.58 -8.98 2.24
CA THR A 157 13.17 -9.74 1.15
C THR A 157 14.44 -10.45 1.60
N GLU A 158 15.33 -9.76 2.32
CA GLU A 158 16.56 -10.39 2.85
C GLU A 158 16.24 -11.44 3.91
N ALA A 159 15.34 -11.15 4.85
CA ALA A 159 14.90 -12.14 5.84
C ALA A 159 14.28 -13.38 5.17
N ASN A 160 13.48 -13.19 4.12
CA ASN A 160 12.85 -14.31 3.40
C ASN A 160 13.84 -15.12 2.53
N LYS A 161 14.99 -14.56 2.16
CA LYS A 161 16.09 -15.33 1.53
C LYS A 161 16.72 -16.29 2.54
N ILE A 162 16.86 -15.86 3.79
CA ILE A 162 17.41 -16.69 4.89
C ILE A 162 16.41 -17.76 5.28
N ASN A 163 15.15 -17.41 5.45
CA ASN A 163 14.07 -18.33 5.82
C ASN A 163 12.80 -18.06 5.01
N HIS A 164 12.50 -18.94 4.05
CA HIS A 164 11.36 -18.83 3.14
C HIS A 164 9.99 -18.79 3.83
N ASN A 165 9.91 -19.04 5.14
CA ASN A 165 8.68 -18.93 5.93
C ASN A 165 8.39 -17.52 6.43
N VAL A 166 9.24 -16.52 6.20
CA VAL A 166 9.03 -15.15 6.69
C VAL A 166 7.74 -14.54 6.10
N ARG A 167 7.58 -14.52 4.77
CA ARG A 167 6.34 -14.04 4.14
C ARG A 167 5.11 -14.88 4.53
N PRO A 168 5.15 -16.23 4.49
CA PRO A 168 4.07 -17.06 5.04
C PRO A 168 3.69 -16.71 6.47
N LEU A 169 4.65 -16.51 7.36
CA LEU A 169 4.41 -16.15 8.77
C LEU A 169 3.76 -14.77 8.87
N ILE A 170 4.24 -13.78 8.10
CA ILE A 170 3.64 -12.44 8.06
C ILE A 170 2.15 -12.54 7.67
N ARG A 171 1.81 -13.28 6.61
CA ARG A 171 0.42 -13.44 6.17
C ARG A 171 -0.45 -14.15 7.21
N LEU A 172 0.07 -15.20 7.85
CA LEU A 172 -0.63 -15.89 8.94
C LEU A 172 -0.91 -14.95 10.12
N MET A 173 0.06 -14.16 10.52
CA MET A 173 -0.10 -13.22 11.63
C MET A 173 -1.01 -12.05 11.28
N LYS A 174 -0.98 -11.56 10.04
CA LYS A 174 -1.96 -10.56 9.56
C LYS A 174 -3.37 -11.14 9.55
N TYR A 175 -3.56 -12.38 9.11
CA TYR A 175 -4.87 -13.03 9.14
C TYR A 175 -5.36 -13.25 10.58
N TRP A 176 -4.49 -13.72 11.48
CA TRP A 176 -4.81 -13.77 12.91
C TRP A 176 -5.24 -12.38 13.45
N ASN A 177 -4.53 -11.34 13.07
CA ASN A 177 -4.84 -9.96 13.46
C ASN A 177 -6.23 -9.52 12.98
N VAL A 178 -6.59 -9.86 11.74
CA VAL A 178 -7.94 -9.61 11.19
C VAL A 178 -9.01 -10.34 12.01
N LEU A 179 -8.82 -11.63 12.29
CA LEU A 179 -9.77 -12.44 13.08
C LEU A 179 -9.97 -11.93 14.50
N ASN A 180 -9.01 -11.17 15.04
CA ASN A 180 -9.05 -10.62 16.39
C ASN A 180 -9.36 -9.11 16.41
N GLY A 181 -9.93 -8.55 15.34
CA GLY A 181 -10.35 -7.15 15.30
C GLY A 181 -9.21 -6.15 15.10
N LYS A 182 -8.08 -6.58 14.53
CA LYS A 182 -6.91 -5.77 14.16
C LYS A 182 -6.28 -5.00 15.34
N PRO A 183 -5.92 -5.69 16.46
CA PRO A 183 -5.30 -5.03 17.62
C PRO A 183 -3.92 -4.42 17.32
N TYR A 184 -3.29 -4.79 16.21
CA TYR A 184 -1.99 -4.27 15.80
C TYR A 184 -2.06 -3.65 14.41
N ALA A 185 -1.27 -2.58 14.18
CA ALA A 185 -1.04 -2.08 12.83
C ALA A 185 -0.31 -3.12 11.98
N SER A 186 -0.80 -3.38 10.75
CA SER A 186 -0.21 -4.38 9.86
C SER A 186 1.27 -4.13 9.58
N PHE A 187 1.65 -2.86 9.39
CA PHE A 187 3.05 -2.45 9.20
C PHE A 187 3.95 -2.84 10.37
N GLU A 188 3.50 -2.64 11.61
CA GLU A 188 4.27 -3.00 12.81
C GLU A 188 4.45 -4.51 12.94
N LEU A 189 3.41 -5.29 12.62
CA LEU A 189 3.51 -6.76 12.58
C LEU A 189 4.56 -7.23 11.57
N GLU A 190 4.51 -6.69 10.35
CA GLU A 190 5.47 -7.03 9.31
C GLU A 190 6.90 -6.67 9.73
N GLN A 191 7.10 -5.47 10.29
CA GLN A 191 8.40 -5.01 10.75
C GLN A 191 8.95 -5.86 11.90
N LYS A 192 8.11 -6.21 12.88
CA LYS A 192 8.50 -7.08 14.00
C LYS A 192 8.94 -8.44 13.49
N ILE A 193 8.17 -9.07 12.62
CA ILE A 193 8.48 -10.41 12.08
C ILE A 193 9.75 -10.36 11.24
N ALA A 194 9.89 -9.36 10.36
CA ALA A 194 11.06 -9.23 9.49
C ALA A 194 12.40 -9.08 10.27
N ASN A 195 12.34 -8.53 11.48
CA ASN A 195 13.50 -8.33 12.35
C ASN A 195 13.70 -9.46 13.39
N MET A 196 12.89 -10.52 13.35
CA MET A 196 13.13 -11.69 14.21
C MET A 196 14.40 -12.45 13.78
N PRO A 197 15.16 -13.01 14.72
CA PRO A 197 16.26 -13.90 14.37
C PRO A 197 15.71 -15.23 13.84
N PHE A 198 15.84 -15.43 12.53
CA PHE A 198 15.52 -16.72 11.89
C PHE A 198 16.81 -17.49 11.68
N TRP A 199 16.86 -18.71 12.25
CA TRP A 199 17.96 -19.66 12.10
C TRP A 199 17.67 -20.70 11.03
#